data_00a1233054d462f6da2844fc3c0e3436
#
_entry.id   00a1233054d462f6da2844fc3c0e3436
#
_cell.length_a   1.000
_cell.length_b   1.000
_cell.length_c   1.000
_cell.angle_alpha   90.00
_cell.angle_beta   90.00
_cell.angle_gamma   90.00
#
_symmetry.space_group_name_H-M   'P 1'
#
loop_
_entity.id
_entity.type
_entity.pdbx_description
1 polymer ?
#
loop_
_entity_poly.entity_id
_entity_poly.type
_entity_poly.pdbx_seq_one_letter_code
_entity_poly.pdbx_strand_id
1 'polypeptide(L)'
;MLDYLSLDKAQLRQKQRLLQKSYDDFKAKGLKLDMSRGKPGADQTDLSGGMFDILNKDSDFRCKSGVDCRNYGLLEGIPEMREMFAQMLGVSAENVFVGGNSSLNMMFDAISCMMSQGIGGCEPWNRQGAIKFLCPVPGYDRHFGITEFFGIEMINVPMTDLGPDMNIVEELAASDDKIKGNLVCAKVFQSPGNYLFR
;
A
#
# COMPACT_ATOMS: atom_id res chain seq x y z
N MET A 1 -4.62 -2.10 -27.17
CA MET A 1 -3.41 -2.96 -27.22
C MET A 1 -3.22 -3.38 -28.67
N LEU A 2 -1.99 -3.22 -29.25
CA LEU A 2 -1.73 -3.68 -30.62
C LEU A 2 -1.74 -5.21 -30.63
N ASP A 3 -2.62 -5.81 -31.43
CA ASP A 3 -2.64 -7.26 -31.62
C ASP A 3 -1.56 -7.65 -32.63
N TYR A 4 -0.41 -8.08 -32.14
CA TYR A 4 0.70 -8.54 -32.96
C TYR A 4 0.37 -9.83 -33.73
N LEU A 5 -0.64 -10.57 -33.30
CA LEU A 5 -1.05 -11.82 -33.94
C LEU A 5 -1.81 -11.58 -35.24
N SER A 6 -2.38 -10.38 -35.42
CA SER A 6 -3.08 -9.98 -36.64
C SER A 6 -2.16 -9.44 -37.74
N LEU A 7 -0.86 -9.22 -37.45
CA LEU A 7 0.08 -8.62 -38.40
C LEU A 7 0.75 -9.72 -39.27
N ASP A 8 0.92 -9.41 -40.55
CA ASP A 8 1.72 -10.26 -41.43
C ASP A 8 3.25 -10.12 -41.18
N LYS A 9 4.02 -11.01 -41.78
CA LYS A 9 5.49 -11.06 -41.60
C LYS A 9 6.21 -9.77 -42.02
N ALA A 10 5.70 -9.08 -43.04
CA ALA A 10 6.30 -7.82 -43.52
C ALA A 10 6.01 -6.67 -42.55
N GLN A 11 4.79 -6.60 -42.05
CA GLN A 11 4.34 -5.63 -41.05
C GLN A 11 5.08 -5.84 -39.71
N LEU A 12 5.26 -7.08 -39.26
CA LEU A 12 6.04 -7.40 -38.05
C LEU A 12 7.50 -6.96 -38.19
N ARG A 13 8.13 -7.20 -39.35
CA ARG A 13 9.51 -6.75 -39.62
C ARG A 13 9.62 -5.22 -39.66
N GLN A 14 8.64 -4.54 -40.24
CA GLN A 14 8.60 -3.08 -40.24
C GLN A 14 8.47 -2.55 -38.81
N LYS A 15 7.56 -3.11 -38.02
CA LYS A 15 7.37 -2.75 -36.61
C LYS A 15 8.61 -2.99 -35.78
N GLN A 16 9.27 -4.13 -35.98
CA GLN A 16 10.54 -4.45 -35.31
C GLN A 16 11.61 -3.37 -35.60
N ARG A 17 11.78 -2.97 -36.87
CA ARG A 17 12.76 -1.92 -37.23
C ARG A 17 12.44 -0.59 -36.55
N LEU A 18 11.17 -0.20 -36.52
CA LEU A 18 10.74 1.04 -35.85
C LEU A 18 11.01 1.00 -34.35
N LEU A 19 10.68 -0.12 -33.71
CA LEU A 19 10.93 -0.29 -32.28
C LEU A 19 12.43 -0.34 -31.96
N GLN A 20 13.22 -1.03 -32.81
CA GLN A 20 14.67 -1.07 -32.65
C GLN A 20 15.29 0.31 -32.76
N LYS A 21 14.87 1.10 -33.77
CA LYS A 21 15.34 2.49 -33.91
C LYS A 21 14.98 3.33 -32.68
N SER A 22 13.73 3.25 -32.22
CA SER A 22 13.28 3.97 -31.00
C SER A 22 14.08 3.57 -29.77
N TYR A 23 14.38 2.29 -29.60
CA TYR A 23 15.23 1.79 -28.53
C TYR A 23 16.65 2.36 -28.62
N ASP A 24 17.26 2.34 -29.81
CA ASP A 24 18.62 2.84 -30.04
C ASP A 24 18.70 4.35 -29.81
N ASP A 25 17.69 5.11 -30.28
CA ASP A 25 17.55 6.55 -30.03
C ASP A 25 17.43 6.86 -28.51
N PHE A 26 16.69 6.03 -27.78
CA PHE A 26 16.56 6.15 -26.32
C PHE A 26 17.88 5.84 -25.60
N LYS A 27 18.55 4.77 -26.03
CA LYS A 27 19.83 4.37 -25.48
C LYS A 27 20.93 5.41 -25.72
N ALA A 28 20.89 6.07 -26.89
CA ALA A 28 21.84 7.13 -27.26
C ALA A 28 21.73 8.38 -26.34
N LYS A 29 20.60 8.57 -25.64
CA LYS A 29 20.43 9.66 -24.67
C LYS A 29 21.32 9.49 -23.42
N GLY A 30 21.91 8.35 -23.19
CA GLY A 30 22.80 8.08 -22.06
C GLY A 30 22.18 8.24 -20.69
N LEU A 31 20.83 8.08 -20.58
CA LEU A 31 20.10 8.26 -19.36
C LEU A 31 20.50 7.20 -18.32
N LYS A 32 20.74 7.62 -17.09
CA LYS A 32 20.98 6.74 -15.94
C LYS A 32 19.73 6.74 -15.07
N LEU A 33 18.76 5.93 -15.43
CA LEU A 33 17.48 5.83 -14.73
C LEU A 33 17.45 4.53 -13.92
N ASP A 34 17.04 4.64 -12.65
CA ASP A 34 16.73 3.50 -11.80
C ASP A 34 15.21 3.36 -11.69
N MET A 35 14.68 2.30 -12.28
CA MET A 35 13.25 1.96 -12.23
C MET A 35 12.95 0.85 -11.23
N SER A 36 13.95 0.38 -10.48
CA SER A 36 13.79 -0.76 -9.57
C SER A 36 12.97 -0.43 -8.33
N ARG A 37 12.89 0.87 -7.96
CA ARG A 37 12.14 1.34 -6.80
C ARG A 37 11.57 2.73 -7.04
N GLY A 38 10.30 2.93 -6.64
CA GLY A 38 9.68 4.25 -6.56
C GLY A 38 10.18 5.02 -5.33
N LYS A 39 11.26 5.78 -5.47
CA LYS A 39 11.78 6.66 -4.41
C LYS A 39 11.50 8.11 -4.79
N PRO A 40 11.14 8.97 -3.82
CA PRO A 40 11.11 10.42 -4.05
C PRO A 40 12.47 10.94 -4.50
N GLY A 41 12.49 11.88 -5.43
CA GLY A 41 13.70 12.62 -5.80
C GLY A 41 14.17 13.57 -4.69
N ALA A 42 15.41 14.05 -4.78
CA ALA A 42 15.95 14.97 -3.80
C ALA A 42 15.12 16.26 -3.67
N ASP A 43 14.67 16.80 -4.80
CA ASP A 43 13.79 17.97 -4.89
C ASP A 43 12.45 17.77 -4.14
N GLN A 44 11.94 16.57 -4.11
CA GLN A 44 10.73 16.22 -3.36
C GLN A 44 11.00 16.07 -1.85
N THR A 45 12.13 15.50 -1.47
CA THR A 45 12.50 15.33 -0.06
C THR A 45 12.91 16.67 0.57
N ASP A 46 13.51 17.58 -0.20
CA ASP A 46 13.92 18.91 0.25
C ASP A 46 12.72 19.79 0.63
N LEU A 47 11.51 19.51 0.12
CA LEU A 47 10.28 20.22 0.51
C LEU A 47 9.99 20.12 2.02
N SER A 48 10.40 19.05 2.65
CA SER A 48 10.22 18.82 4.10
C SER A 48 11.44 19.16 4.93
N GLY A 49 12.53 19.64 4.32
CA GLY A 49 13.80 19.93 5.01
C GLY A 49 13.64 20.89 6.20
N GLY A 50 12.77 21.91 6.07
CA GLY A 50 12.52 22.89 7.12
C GLY A 50 11.97 22.30 8.43
N MET A 51 11.41 21.09 8.41
CA MET A 51 10.89 20.47 9.64
C MET A 51 11.99 20.12 10.65
N PHE A 52 13.25 19.96 10.20
CA PHE A 52 14.39 19.69 11.09
C PHE A 52 14.79 20.89 11.95
N ASP A 53 14.38 22.09 11.59
CA ASP A 53 14.67 23.33 12.31
C ASP A 53 13.54 23.74 13.28
N ILE A 54 12.41 23.03 13.27
CA ILE A 54 11.23 23.37 14.09
C ILE A 54 11.48 23.04 15.56
N LEU A 55 12.13 21.91 15.83
CA LEU A 55 12.38 21.44 17.19
C LEU A 55 13.82 21.75 17.61
N ASN A 56 13.96 22.45 18.73
CA ASN A 56 15.24 22.79 19.34
C ASN A 56 15.13 22.71 20.88
N LYS A 57 16.24 23.02 21.58
CA LYS A 57 16.29 22.91 23.05
C LYS A 57 15.26 23.77 23.79
N ASP A 58 14.78 24.84 23.15
CA ASP A 58 13.84 25.80 23.74
C ASP A 58 12.37 25.53 23.32
N SER A 59 12.14 24.48 22.53
CA SER A 59 10.80 24.09 22.06
C SER A 59 9.94 23.54 23.21
N ASP A 60 8.65 23.78 23.15
CA ASP A 60 7.69 23.05 23.98
C ASP A 60 7.47 21.65 23.41
N PHE A 61 7.81 20.64 24.19
CA PHE A 61 7.69 19.24 23.81
C PHE A 61 6.39 18.60 24.33
N ARG A 62 5.42 19.39 24.82
CA ARG A 62 4.15 18.88 25.31
C ARG A 62 3.09 18.89 24.22
N CYS A 63 2.39 17.78 24.09
CA CYS A 63 1.20 17.70 23.25
C CYS A 63 -0.02 18.35 23.93
N LYS A 64 -1.14 18.51 23.22
CA LYS A 64 -2.41 19.07 23.74
C LYS A 64 -2.88 18.46 25.05
N SER A 65 -2.63 17.17 25.27
CA SER A 65 -2.99 16.49 26.53
C SER A 65 -2.02 16.78 27.67
N GLY A 66 -0.99 17.61 27.45
CA GLY A 66 0.03 17.97 28.45
C GLY A 66 1.15 16.94 28.65
N VAL A 67 1.11 15.83 27.92
CA VAL A 67 2.15 14.78 27.98
C VAL A 67 3.42 15.25 27.28
N ASP A 68 4.58 15.06 27.91
CA ASP A 68 5.87 15.34 27.30
C ASP A 68 6.20 14.27 26.25
N CYS A 69 6.25 14.67 24.98
CA CYS A 69 6.47 13.77 23.83
C CYS A 69 7.86 13.12 23.79
N ARG A 70 8.79 13.55 24.67
CA ARG A 70 10.10 12.91 24.83
C ARG A 70 10.01 11.65 25.70
N ASN A 71 8.85 11.36 26.28
CA ASN A 71 8.60 10.22 27.13
C ASN A 71 7.60 9.26 26.46
N TYR A 72 7.44 8.06 27.01
CA TYR A 72 6.47 7.07 26.58
C TYR A 72 5.10 7.30 27.24
N GLY A 73 4.05 6.61 26.77
CA GLY A 73 2.73 6.56 27.44
C GLY A 73 1.52 6.86 26.57
N LEU A 74 1.71 7.29 25.32
CA LEU A 74 0.62 7.50 24.36
C LEU A 74 0.71 6.42 23.26
N LEU A 75 0.13 5.25 23.52
CA LEU A 75 0.23 4.10 22.62
C LEU A 75 -0.43 4.34 21.26
N GLU A 76 -1.53 5.08 21.23
CA GLU A 76 -2.28 5.38 20.01
C GLU A 76 -1.71 6.55 19.22
N GLY A 77 -0.69 7.22 19.74
CA GLY A 77 -0.13 8.45 19.19
C GLY A 77 -0.66 9.71 19.87
N ILE A 78 0.02 10.84 19.62
CA ILE A 78 -0.37 12.12 20.18
C ILE A 78 -1.70 12.63 19.59
N PRO A 79 -2.53 13.35 20.36
CA PRO A 79 -3.86 13.82 19.90
C PRO A 79 -3.82 14.58 18.57
N GLU A 80 -2.82 15.45 18.39
CA GLU A 80 -2.66 16.27 17.17
C GLU A 80 -2.49 15.41 15.91
N MET A 81 -1.68 14.35 15.99
CA MET A 81 -1.48 13.44 14.87
C MET A 81 -2.73 12.62 14.58
N ARG A 82 -3.40 12.14 15.62
CA ARG A 82 -4.66 11.40 15.47
C ARG A 82 -5.75 12.28 14.84
N GLU A 83 -5.90 13.53 15.29
CA GLU A 83 -6.85 14.50 14.70
C GLU A 83 -6.52 14.79 13.22
N MET A 84 -5.26 15.01 12.91
CA MET A 84 -4.80 15.29 11.55
C MET A 84 -5.11 14.13 10.60
N PHE A 85 -4.75 12.91 10.98
CA PHE A 85 -5.04 11.74 10.16
C PHE A 85 -6.52 11.39 10.10
N ALA A 86 -7.27 11.63 11.16
CA ALA A 86 -8.71 11.47 11.17
C ALA A 86 -9.39 12.33 10.10
N GLN A 87 -8.98 13.61 9.99
CA GLN A 87 -9.48 14.50 8.94
C GLN A 87 -9.13 14.01 7.53
N MET A 88 -7.88 13.54 7.33
CA MET A 88 -7.43 13.00 6.04
C MET A 88 -8.17 11.73 5.63
N LEU A 89 -8.53 10.89 6.59
CA LEU A 89 -9.17 9.59 6.36
C LEU A 89 -10.70 9.66 6.41
N GLY A 90 -11.28 10.78 6.88
CA GLY A 90 -12.74 10.94 7.04
C GLY A 90 -13.32 10.06 8.16
N VAL A 91 -12.55 9.82 9.22
CA VAL A 91 -12.96 9.00 10.38
C VAL A 91 -12.86 9.81 11.69
N SER A 92 -13.38 9.28 12.79
CA SER A 92 -13.20 9.85 14.13
C SER A 92 -11.77 9.65 14.63
N ALA A 93 -11.20 10.63 15.35
CA ALA A 93 -9.84 10.55 15.89
C ALA A 93 -9.65 9.38 16.87
N GLU A 94 -10.71 8.94 17.54
CA GLU A 94 -10.69 7.77 18.42
C GLU A 94 -10.43 6.46 17.68
N ASN A 95 -10.74 6.42 16.37
CA ASN A 95 -10.52 5.27 15.49
C ASN A 95 -9.16 5.32 14.77
N VAL A 96 -8.29 6.27 15.13
CA VAL A 96 -6.97 6.43 14.54
C VAL A 96 -5.89 5.97 15.51
N PHE A 97 -5.08 5.06 15.05
CA PHE A 97 -3.84 4.64 15.72
C PHE A 97 -2.65 5.08 14.88
N VAL A 98 -1.73 5.84 15.47
CA VAL A 98 -0.52 6.33 14.80
C VAL A 98 0.65 5.47 15.24
N GLY A 99 1.12 4.62 14.34
CA GLY A 99 2.24 3.72 14.59
C GLY A 99 3.56 4.23 14.02
N GLY A 100 4.49 3.30 13.80
CA GLY A 100 5.80 3.60 13.21
C GLY A 100 5.72 4.00 11.71
N ASN A 101 6.89 4.24 11.13
CA ASN A 101 7.01 4.70 9.73
C ASN A 101 6.93 3.58 8.68
N SER A 102 6.67 2.35 9.07
CA SER A 102 6.55 1.19 8.18
C SER A 102 5.14 0.63 8.20
N SER A 103 4.37 0.86 7.15
CA SER A 103 3.04 0.28 7.00
C SER A 103 3.07 -1.25 6.94
N LEU A 104 4.13 -1.84 6.38
CA LEU A 104 4.30 -3.31 6.36
C LEU A 104 4.45 -3.90 7.76
N ASN A 105 5.21 -3.25 8.64
CA ASN A 105 5.33 -3.68 10.04
C ASN A 105 3.97 -3.57 10.74
N MET A 106 3.27 -2.46 10.57
CA MET A 106 1.93 -2.30 11.18
C MET A 106 0.93 -3.34 10.68
N MET A 107 0.96 -3.67 9.39
CA MET A 107 0.12 -4.75 8.83
C MET A 107 0.49 -6.11 9.41
N PHE A 108 1.78 -6.41 9.51
CA PHE A 108 2.27 -7.64 10.11
C PHE A 108 1.82 -7.75 11.58
N ASP A 109 2.02 -6.70 12.36
CA ASP A 109 1.65 -6.65 13.78
C ASP A 109 0.14 -6.80 13.97
N ALA A 110 -0.67 -6.12 13.13
CA ALA A 110 -2.13 -6.24 13.16
C ALA A 110 -2.59 -7.68 12.87
N ILE A 111 -2.06 -8.30 11.82
CA ILE A 111 -2.40 -9.69 11.47
C ILE A 111 -1.90 -10.64 12.55
N SER A 112 -0.69 -10.45 13.07
CA SER A 112 -0.13 -11.25 14.17
C SER A 112 -1.03 -11.19 15.42
N CYS A 113 -1.53 -10.01 15.76
CA CYS A 113 -2.44 -9.82 16.88
C CYS A 113 -3.78 -10.56 16.62
N MET A 114 -4.35 -10.44 15.43
CA MET A 114 -5.58 -11.15 15.06
C MET A 114 -5.41 -12.66 15.06
N MET A 115 -4.24 -13.16 14.63
CA MET A 115 -3.90 -14.58 14.63
C MET A 115 -3.78 -15.13 16.05
N SER A 116 -3.20 -14.38 16.99
CA SER A 116 -2.81 -14.86 18.33
C SER A 116 -3.80 -14.48 19.44
N GLN A 117 -4.41 -13.29 19.37
CA GLN A 117 -5.27 -12.74 20.41
C GLN A 117 -6.75 -12.66 19.99
N GLY A 118 -7.01 -12.61 18.69
CA GLY A 118 -8.32 -12.27 18.15
C GLY A 118 -8.59 -10.76 18.13
N ILE A 119 -9.77 -10.37 17.71
CA ILE A 119 -10.21 -8.99 17.62
C ILE A 119 -11.65 -8.85 18.11
N GLY A 120 -11.95 -7.80 18.87
CA GLY A 120 -13.31 -7.49 19.31
C GLY A 120 -13.97 -8.59 20.14
N GLY A 121 -13.18 -9.38 20.87
CA GLY A 121 -13.67 -10.53 21.66
C GLY A 121 -13.90 -11.81 20.85
N CYS A 122 -13.58 -11.80 19.56
CA CYS A 122 -13.64 -13.00 18.73
C CYS A 122 -12.47 -13.95 19.02
N GLU A 123 -12.69 -15.24 18.74
CA GLU A 123 -11.63 -16.23 18.84
C GLU A 123 -10.45 -15.89 17.91
N PRO A 124 -9.19 -16.12 18.38
CA PRO A 124 -8.00 -15.95 17.52
C PRO A 124 -8.10 -16.72 16.20
N TRP A 125 -7.64 -16.09 15.12
CA TRP A 125 -7.75 -16.68 13.79
C TRP A 125 -7.02 -18.02 13.66
N ASN A 126 -5.90 -18.21 14.36
CA ASN A 126 -5.16 -19.49 14.38
C ASN A 126 -5.96 -20.67 14.97
N ARG A 127 -7.07 -20.40 15.66
CA ARG A 127 -7.96 -21.41 16.22
C ARG A 127 -9.21 -21.67 15.36
N GLN A 128 -9.44 -20.83 14.34
CA GLN A 128 -10.61 -20.91 13.48
C GLN A 128 -10.42 -21.85 12.27
N GLY A 129 -9.31 -22.58 12.18
CA GLY A 129 -8.92 -23.40 11.04
C GLY A 129 -8.29 -22.59 9.93
N ALA A 130 -8.41 -23.03 8.67
CA ALA A 130 -7.88 -22.30 7.53
C ALA A 130 -8.67 -21.01 7.32
N ILE A 131 -8.01 -19.87 7.37
CA ILE A 131 -8.59 -18.58 7.05
C ILE A 131 -8.10 -18.11 5.69
N LYS A 132 -8.84 -17.19 5.08
CA LYS A 132 -8.63 -16.74 3.72
C LYS A 132 -8.60 -15.24 3.62
N PHE A 133 -7.80 -14.72 2.69
CA PHE A 133 -7.78 -13.31 2.32
C PHE A 133 -8.06 -13.14 0.84
N LEU A 134 -8.84 -12.13 0.50
CA LEU A 134 -8.99 -11.66 -0.87
C LEU A 134 -7.76 -10.85 -1.27
N CYS A 135 -7.18 -11.22 -2.39
CA CYS A 135 -5.92 -10.65 -2.87
C CYS A 135 -6.12 -10.10 -4.28
N PRO A 136 -6.41 -8.80 -4.43
CA PRO A 136 -6.51 -8.18 -5.74
C PRO A 136 -5.19 -8.27 -6.52
N VAL A 137 -5.29 -8.77 -7.77
CA VAL A 137 -4.12 -9.03 -8.63
C VAL A 137 -4.25 -8.24 -9.95
N PRO A 138 -3.17 -7.58 -10.37
CA PRO A 138 -1.86 -7.47 -9.76
C PRO A 138 -1.89 -6.66 -8.46
N GLY A 139 -1.06 -7.07 -7.47
CA GLY A 139 -0.97 -6.46 -6.14
C GLY A 139 0.48 -6.22 -5.71
N TYR A 140 0.69 -5.79 -4.47
CA TYR A 140 2.01 -5.60 -3.90
C TYR A 140 2.50 -6.89 -3.23
N ASP A 141 3.58 -7.47 -3.75
CA ASP A 141 4.13 -8.76 -3.33
C ASP A 141 4.44 -8.85 -1.82
N ARG A 142 4.83 -7.74 -1.19
CA ARG A 142 5.13 -7.70 0.26
C ARG A 142 3.88 -7.91 1.12
N HIS A 143 2.72 -7.45 0.65
CA HIS A 143 1.46 -7.73 1.33
C HIS A 143 1.13 -9.23 1.28
N PHE A 144 1.31 -9.83 0.11
CA PHE A 144 1.09 -11.27 -0.07
C PHE A 144 2.09 -12.10 0.73
N GLY A 145 3.33 -11.64 0.86
CA GLY A 145 4.34 -12.28 1.72
C GLY A 145 3.94 -12.32 3.21
N ILE A 146 3.17 -11.33 3.70
CA ILE A 146 2.64 -11.37 5.08
C ILE A 146 1.57 -12.46 5.20
N THR A 147 0.64 -12.56 4.25
CA THR A 147 -0.38 -13.61 4.26
C THR A 147 0.22 -15.01 4.16
N GLU A 148 1.21 -15.18 3.28
CA GLU A 148 1.95 -16.43 3.13
C GLU A 148 2.64 -16.83 4.43
N PHE A 149 3.31 -15.88 5.11
CA PHE A 149 3.98 -16.13 6.38
C PHE A 149 3.05 -16.69 7.46
N PHE A 150 1.81 -16.21 7.53
CA PHE A 150 0.82 -16.69 8.49
C PHE A 150 0.02 -17.91 8.01
N GLY A 151 0.32 -18.45 6.82
CA GLY A 151 -0.40 -19.59 6.25
C GLY A 151 -1.85 -19.27 5.87
N ILE A 152 -2.15 -18.00 5.58
CA ILE A 152 -3.48 -17.55 5.16
C ILE A 152 -3.66 -17.89 3.68
N GLU A 153 -4.76 -18.57 3.33
CA GLU A 153 -5.10 -18.87 1.94
C GLU A 153 -5.42 -17.58 1.17
N MET A 154 -4.77 -17.41 0.03
CA MET A 154 -4.97 -16.23 -0.83
C MET A 154 -5.91 -16.54 -1.98
N ILE A 155 -7.02 -15.80 -2.07
CA ILE A 155 -7.97 -15.86 -3.16
C ILE A 155 -7.76 -14.68 -4.08
N ASN A 156 -7.38 -14.94 -5.32
CA ASN A 156 -7.13 -13.87 -6.30
C ASN A 156 -8.44 -13.20 -6.71
N VAL A 157 -8.45 -11.87 -6.66
CA VAL A 157 -9.53 -11.02 -7.17
C VAL A 157 -9.01 -10.23 -8.36
N PRO A 158 -9.68 -10.22 -9.52
CA PRO A 158 -9.25 -9.42 -10.66
C PRO A 158 -9.39 -7.93 -10.37
N MET A 159 -8.49 -7.14 -10.98
CA MET A 159 -8.54 -5.68 -10.95
C MET A 159 -9.28 -5.15 -12.18
N THR A 160 -10.06 -4.10 -11.98
CA THR A 160 -10.68 -3.27 -13.02
C THR A 160 -9.96 -1.92 -13.12
N ASP A 161 -10.36 -1.08 -14.05
CA ASP A 161 -9.82 0.30 -14.16
C ASP A 161 -10.13 1.18 -12.93
N LEU A 162 -11.11 0.79 -12.13
CA LEU A 162 -11.55 1.53 -10.93
C LEU A 162 -11.05 0.93 -9.61
N GLY A 163 -10.41 -0.25 -9.66
CA GLY A 163 -9.96 -0.97 -8.47
C GLY A 163 -10.31 -2.47 -8.54
N PRO A 164 -10.34 -3.17 -7.41
CA PRO A 164 -10.78 -4.56 -7.36
C PRO A 164 -12.20 -4.72 -7.93
N ASP A 165 -12.48 -5.87 -8.54
CA ASP A 165 -13.86 -6.19 -8.93
C ASP A 165 -14.70 -6.42 -7.67
N MET A 166 -15.45 -5.38 -7.29
CA MET A 166 -16.21 -5.39 -6.05
C MET A 166 -17.39 -6.37 -6.07
N ASN A 167 -17.93 -6.73 -7.25
CA ASN A 167 -18.97 -7.75 -7.33
C ASN A 167 -18.42 -9.11 -6.88
N ILE A 168 -17.22 -9.45 -7.33
CA ILE A 168 -16.52 -10.68 -6.91
C ILE A 168 -16.17 -10.62 -5.43
N VAL A 169 -15.68 -9.46 -4.94
CA VAL A 169 -15.36 -9.27 -3.51
C VAL A 169 -16.61 -9.52 -2.65
N GLU A 170 -17.73 -8.91 -2.99
CA GLU A 170 -18.99 -9.04 -2.25
C GLU A 170 -19.53 -10.47 -2.27
N GLU A 171 -19.53 -11.13 -3.44
CA GLU A 171 -19.98 -12.51 -3.59
C GLU A 171 -19.13 -13.46 -2.74
N LEU A 172 -17.81 -13.38 -2.82
CA LEU A 172 -16.90 -14.22 -2.07
C LEU A 172 -17.01 -13.98 -0.57
N ALA A 173 -17.01 -12.71 -0.13
CA ALA A 173 -17.12 -12.37 1.29
C ALA A 173 -18.45 -12.78 1.90
N ALA A 174 -19.54 -12.77 1.13
CA ALA A 174 -20.86 -13.19 1.60
C ALA A 174 -21.01 -14.73 1.65
N SER A 175 -20.24 -15.47 0.85
CA SER A 175 -20.38 -16.92 0.72
C SER A 175 -19.47 -17.73 1.64
N ASP A 176 -18.41 -17.14 2.20
CA ASP A 176 -17.41 -17.85 3.00
C ASP A 176 -16.98 -17.05 4.23
N ASP A 177 -17.38 -17.50 5.40
CA ASP A 177 -17.05 -16.90 6.71
C ASP A 177 -15.56 -17.02 7.10
N LYS A 178 -14.79 -17.82 6.35
CA LYS A 178 -13.33 -17.93 6.51
C LYS A 178 -12.58 -16.78 5.87
N ILE A 179 -13.22 -15.99 5.03
CA ILE A 179 -12.62 -14.78 4.45
C ILE A 179 -12.61 -13.67 5.51
N LYS A 180 -11.41 -13.36 6.02
CA LYS A 180 -11.21 -12.43 7.14
C LYS A 180 -10.67 -11.07 6.70
N GLY A 181 -10.18 -10.95 5.48
CA GLY A 181 -9.59 -9.71 5.02
C GLY A 181 -9.49 -9.59 3.51
N ASN A 182 -9.26 -8.34 3.10
CA ASN A 182 -8.98 -7.98 1.72
C ASN A 182 -7.72 -7.11 1.71
N LEU A 183 -6.68 -7.55 0.98
CA LEU A 183 -5.42 -6.82 0.85
C LEU A 183 -5.47 -5.87 -0.33
N VAL A 184 -5.91 -4.65 -0.10
CA VAL A 184 -5.93 -3.61 -1.13
C VAL A 184 -4.76 -2.65 -0.91
N CYS A 185 -3.92 -2.51 -1.94
CA CYS A 185 -2.95 -1.42 -2.00
C CYS A 185 -3.52 -0.28 -2.82
N ALA A 186 -3.77 0.86 -2.21
CA ALA A 186 -4.35 2.04 -2.86
C ALA A 186 -3.50 2.60 -4.02
N LYS A 187 -2.27 2.11 -4.21
CA LYS A 187 -1.29 2.62 -5.19
C LYS A 187 -0.57 1.56 -6.00
N VAL A 188 -1.16 0.40 -6.28
CA VAL A 188 -0.47 -0.64 -7.04
C VAL A 188 -0.35 -0.34 -8.52
N PHE A 189 -1.08 0.64 -9.05
CA PHE A 189 -1.03 0.98 -10.46
C PHE A 189 -0.48 2.35 -10.73
N GLN A 190 0.81 2.41 -10.89
CA GLN A 190 1.44 3.37 -11.78
C GLN A 190 1.32 2.87 -13.22
N SER A 191 0.10 2.74 -13.73
CA SER A 191 -0.10 2.75 -15.16
C SER A 191 0.04 4.19 -15.63
N PRO A 192 0.78 4.49 -16.70
CA PRO A 192 0.86 5.85 -17.22
C PRO A 192 -0.55 6.34 -17.57
N GLY A 193 -1.11 7.21 -16.79
CA GLY A 193 -2.41 7.83 -17.04
C GLY A 193 -3.49 7.68 -15.98
N ASN A 194 -3.40 6.72 -15.05
CA ASN A 194 -4.40 6.53 -14.00
C ASN A 194 -3.85 6.90 -12.63
N TYR A 195 -3.93 8.18 -12.30
CA TYR A 195 -3.72 8.65 -10.93
C TYR A 195 -5.03 8.52 -10.16
N LEU A 196 -5.15 7.50 -9.32
CA LEU A 196 -6.19 7.44 -8.31
C LEU A 196 -5.81 8.34 -7.13
N PHE A 197 -5.93 9.66 -7.36
CA PHE A 197 -6.21 10.66 -6.36
C PHE A 197 -7.32 11.55 -6.89
N ARG A 198 -8.49 11.33 -6.45
CA ARG A 198 -9.53 12.32 -6.28
C ARG A 198 -9.95 12.28 -4.83
#